data_8e3edae7d76bd51e045fc414d77444a0
#
_entry.id   8e3edae7d76bd51e045fc414d77444a0
#
_cell.length_a   1.000
_cell.length_b   1.000
_cell.length_c   1.000
_cell.angle_alpha   90.00
_cell.angle_beta   90.00
_cell.angle_gamma   90.00
#
_symmetry.space_group_name_H-M   'P 1'
#
loop_
_entity.id
_entity.type
_entity.pdbx_description
1 polymer ?
#
loop_
_entity_poly.entity_id
_entity_poly.type
_entity_poly.pdbx_seq_one_letter_code
_entity_poly.pdbx_strand_id
1 'polypeptide(L)'
;LFRSGTGTLLMALAHQIGEDRCSIYSQDISEKSSEMLRLNLILNSLSASLPNVVQGNTLTEPSHTELSGALKKFDFIVSNPPFKLDFPEYRDTLAADTIRFWAGVPNKVKKINPEKPQMGIYLCFLQHVINSLKDTGKSAVVVPTGFITSKKRNNVVAYNILQKIVDEHIVCGCISMPTNVF
;
A
#
# COMPACT_ATOMS: atom_id res chain seq x y z
N LEU A 1 6.12 -3.94 3.14
CA LEU A 1 4.69 -4.11 3.00
C LEU A 1 3.92 -3.12 3.85
N PHE A 2 2.86 -2.55 3.30
CA PHE A 2 2.14 -1.45 3.95
C PHE A 2 0.71 -1.89 4.25
N ARG A 3 0.31 -1.75 5.51
CA ARG A 3 -0.97 -2.20 6.03
C ARG A 3 -1.17 -3.71 5.88
N SER A 4 -0.30 -4.44 6.56
CA SER A 4 -0.23 -5.91 6.50
C SER A 4 -1.39 -6.61 7.22
N GLY A 5 -2.18 -5.87 7.99
CA GLY A 5 -3.13 -6.49 8.89
C GLY A 5 -2.44 -7.51 9.79
N THR A 6 -3.03 -8.69 9.95
CA THR A 6 -2.44 -9.80 10.72
C THR A 6 -1.27 -10.49 10.02
N GLY A 7 -0.89 -10.06 8.80
CA GLY A 7 0.22 -10.62 8.05
C GLY A 7 -0.09 -11.84 7.18
N THR A 8 -1.36 -12.21 7.01
CA THR A 8 -1.73 -13.41 6.24
C THR A 8 -1.15 -13.40 4.81
N LEU A 9 -1.23 -12.26 4.11
CA LEU A 9 -0.65 -12.13 2.75
C LEU A 9 0.88 -12.26 2.78
N LEU A 10 1.54 -11.77 3.84
CA LEU A 10 2.99 -11.88 4.02
C LEU A 10 3.41 -13.31 4.25
N MET A 11 2.70 -14.03 5.13
CA MET A 11 3.00 -15.44 5.41
C MET A 11 2.81 -16.29 4.16
N ALA A 12 1.73 -16.07 3.41
CA ALA A 12 1.51 -16.77 2.14
C ALA A 12 2.64 -16.51 1.14
N LEU A 13 3.11 -15.26 1.02
CA LEU A 13 4.22 -14.91 0.14
C LEU A 13 5.55 -15.51 0.64
N ALA A 14 5.84 -15.43 1.94
CA ALA A 14 7.05 -16.00 2.54
C ALA A 14 7.13 -17.51 2.33
N HIS A 15 6.01 -18.21 2.49
CA HIS A 15 5.92 -19.65 2.24
C HIS A 15 6.24 -20.00 0.76
N GLN A 16 5.79 -19.18 -0.19
CA GLN A 16 6.09 -19.41 -1.61
C GLN A 16 7.55 -19.11 -1.99
N ILE A 17 8.20 -18.17 -1.30
CA ILE A 17 9.60 -17.81 -1.54
C ILE A 17 10.55 -18.77 -0.81
N GLY A 18 10.13 -19.27 0.32
CA GLY A 18 10.91 -19.98 1.34
C GLY A 18 11.25 -19.06 2.52
N GLU A 19 10.86 -19.47 3.72
CA GLU A 19 10.97 -18.68 4.94
C GLU A 19 12.45 -18.33 5.29
N ASP A 20 13.38 -19.21 4.97
CA ASP A 20 14.82 -19.03 5.15
C ASP A 20 15.46 -18.06 4.14
N ARG A 21 14.74 -17.70 3.08
CA ARG A 21 15.23 -16.90 1.96
C ARG A 21 14.68 -15.48 1.91
N CYS A 22 13.85 -15.09 2.86
CA CYS A 22 13.22 -13.78 2.85
C CYS A 22 13.33 -13.09 4.21
N SER A 23 13.37 -11.75 4.16
CA SER A 23 13.17 -10.86 5.31
C SER A 23 11.89 -10.11 5.15
N ILE A 24 11.04 -10.14 6.16
CA ILE A 24 9.73 -9.49 6.15
C ILE A 24 9.83 -8.11 6.77
N TYR A 25 9.23 -7.14 6.10
CA TYR A 25 9.08 -5.77 6.56
C TYR A 25 7.61 -5.42 6.60
N SER A 26 7.16 -4.76 7.64
CA SER A 26 5.77 -4.35 7.79
C SER A 26 5.65 -3.05 8.56
N GLN A 27 4.68 -2.25 8.14
CA GLN A 27 4.26 -1.09 8.91
C GLN A 27 2.73 -1.00 8.88
N ASP A 28 2.10 -0.95 10.05
CA ASP A 28 0.65 -0.79 10.19
C ASP A 28 0.34 0.19 11.33
N ILE A 29 -0.69 1.00 11.16
CA ILE A 29 -1.13 1.95 12.18
C ILE A 29 -1.74 1.24 13.39
N SER A 30 -2.26 0.02 13.20
CA SER A 30 -2.88 -0.79 14.24
C SER A 30 -1.83 -1.55 15.04
N GLU A 31 -1.74 -1.26 16.33
CA GLU A 31 -0.91 -1.99 17.30
C GLU A 31 -1.25 -3.47 17.31
N LYS A 32 -2.56 -3.79 17.44
CA LYS A 32 -3.05 -5.17 17.43
C LYS A 32 -2.63 -5.94 16.17
N SER A 33 -2.68 -5.30 15.00
CA SER A 33 -2.21 -5.93 13.75
C SER A 33 -0.71 -6.22 13.79
N SER A 34 0.09 -5.29 14.32
CA SER A 34 1.53 -5.45 14.47
C SER A 34 1.89 -6.57 15.45
N GLU A 35 1.17 -6.67 16.57
CA GLU A 35 1.35 -7.75 17.55
C GLU A 35 1.01 -9.12 16.97
N MET A 36 -0.13 -9.23 16.27
CA MET A 36 -0.54 -10.47 15.62
C MET A 36 0.46 -10.91 14.53
N LEU A 37 1.00 -9.94 13.78
CA LEU A 37 2.05 -10.25 12.81
C LEU A 37 3.31 -10.75 13.49
N ARG A 38 3.76 -10.12 14.59
CA ARG A 38 4.93 -10.60 15.35
C ARG A 38 4.73 -12.04 15.84
N LEU A 39 3.54 -12.36 16.36
CA LEU A 39 3.20 -13.71 16.75
C LEU A 39 3.29 -14.69 15.57
N ASN A 40 2.71 -14.32 14.43
CA ASN A 40 2.77 -15.14 13.22
C ASN A 40 4.21 -15.35 12.72
N LEU A 41 5.07 -14.34 12.80
CA LEU A 41 6.50 -14.47 12.46
C LEU A 41 7.23 -15.49 13.36
N ILE A 42 6.94 -15.47 14.67
CA ILE A 42 7.52 -16.44 15.62
C ILE A 42 7.05 -17.85 15.29
N LEU A 43 5.74 -18.03 15.09
CA LEU A 43 5.16 -19.34 14.81
C LEU A 43 5.63 -19.95 13.47
N ASN A 44 6.06 -19.12 12.53
CA ASN A 44 6.55 -19.55 11.22
C ASN A 44 8.09 -19.47 11.09
N SER A 45 8.83 -19.46 12.19
CA SER A 45 10.30 -19.45 12.23
C SER A 45 10.95 -18.25 11.55
N LEU A 46 10.23 -17.12 11.45
CA LEU A 46 10.66 -15.86 10.83
C LEU A 46 11.08 -14.80 11.87
N SER A 47 11.50 -15.23 13.05
CA SER A 47 11.83 -14.34 14.19
C SER A 47 12.89 -13.29 13.85
N ALA A 48 13.79 -13.55 12.91
CA ALA A 48 14.76 -12.57 12.42
C ALA A 48 14.11 -11.32 11.81
N SER A 49 12.85 -11.40 11.39
CA SER A 49 12.09 -10.28 10.82
C SER A 49 11.36 -9.41 11.87
N LEU A 50 11.35 -9.80 13.15
CA LEU A 50 10.66 -9.07 14.22
C LEU A 50 11.06 -7.58 14.32
N PRO A 51 12.34 -7.19 14.19
CA PRO A 51 12.74 -5.78 14.23
C PRO A 51 12.16 -4.94 13.09
N ASN A 52 11.73 -5.58 12.01
CA ASN A 52 11.20 -4.92 10.82
C ASN A 52 9.66 -4.69 10.89
N VAL A 53 9.02 -5.10 11.98
CA VAL A 53 7.59 -4.86 12.21
C VAL A 53 7.43 -3.57 12.99
N VAL A 54 6.95 -2.53 12.34
CA VAL A 54 6.81 -1.19 12.91
C VAL A 54 5.34 -0.80 13.01
N GLN A 55 4.96 -0.22 14.14
CA GLN A 55 3.68 0.46 14.29
C GLN A 55 3.82 1.91 13.83
N GLY A 56 2.91 2.37 12.98
CA GLY A 56 2.91 3.76 12.53
C GLY A 56 2.15 3.98 11.22
N ASN A 57 1.92 5.25 10.91
CA ASN A 57 1.25 5.63 9.68
C ASN A 57 2.24 5.68 8.51
N THR A 58 2.21 4.67 7.68
CA THR A 58 3.08 4.54 6.50
C THR A 58 3.03 5.73 5.54
N LEU A 59 1.90 6.40 5.44
CA LEU A 59 1.76 7.51 4.49
C LEU A 59 2.40 8.79 4.99
N THR A 60 2.27 9.10 6.29
CA THR A 60 2.85 10.31 6.88
C THR A 60 4.27 10.11 7.36
N GLU A 61 4.58 8.92 7.89
CA GLU A 61 5.84 8.60 8.55
C GLU A 61 6.35 7.21 8.10
N PRO A 62 6.81 7.07 6.86
CA PRO A 62 7.36 5.80 6.38
C PRO A 62 8.62 5.42 7.18
N SER A 63 8.55 4.31 7.92
CA SER A 63 9.64 3.86 8.79
C SER A 63 10.72 3.06 8.07
N HIS A 64 10.37 2.46 6.93
CA HIS A 64 11.33 1.69 6.14
C HIS A 64 12.02 2.59 5.12
N THR A 65 13.11 3.22 5.58
CA THR A 65 13.94 4.14 4.78
C THR A 65 15.40 3.70 4.79
N GLU A 66 16.16 4.17 3.84
CA GLU A 66 17.60 4.10 3.81
C GLU A 66 18.20 5.22 4.69
N LEU A 67 19.50 5.17 4.98
CA LEU A 67 20.20 6.19 5.75
C LEU A 67 20.11 7.60 5.13
N SER A 68 19.88 7.68 3.83
CA SER A 68 19.64 8.93 3.09
C SER A 68 18.25 9.53 3.31
N GLY A 69 17.34 8.82 4.00
CA GLY A 69 15.92 9.16 4.12
C GLY A 69 15.07 8.73 2.93
N ALA A 70 15.65 8.20 1.86
CA ALA A 70 14.90 7.64 0.74
C ALA A 70 14.14 6.37 1.16
N LEU A 71 13.01 6.09 0.51
CA LEU A 71 12.26 4.87 0.77
C LEU A 71 13.10 3.63 0.47
N LYS A 72 13.08 2.67 1.40
CA LYS A 72 13.66 1.35 1.16
C LYS A 72 12.95 0.66 0.00
N LYS A 73 13.74 0.00 -0.85
CA LYS A 73 13.24 -0.73 -2.01
C LYS A 73 13.10 -2.22 -1.72
N PHE A 74 12.00 -2.81 -2.19
CA PHE A 74 11.64 -4.21 -1.94
C PHE A 74 11.54 -5.02 -3.23
N ASP A 75 11.88 -6.31 -3.14
CA ASP A 75 11.74 -7.26 -4.24
C ASP A 75 10.27 -7.64 -4.44
N PHE A 76 9.51 -7.76 -3.34
CA PHE A 76 8.09 -8.11 -3.37
C PHE A 76 7.29 -7.23 -2.41
N ILE A 77 6.15 -6.75 -2.88
CA ILE A 77 5.19 -6.01 -2.04
C ILE A 77 3.80 -6.59 -2.26
N VAL A 78 3.12 -6.92 -1.17
CA VAL A 78 1.70 -7.29 -1.18
C VAL A 78 0.92 -6.34 -0.29
N SER A 79 -0.22 -5.85 -0.74
CA SER A 79 -1.01 -4.87 0.00
C SER A 79 -2.50 -4.98 -0.27
N ASN A 80 -3.29 -4.95 0.79
CA ASN A 80 -4.73 -4.72 0.74
C ASN A 80 -5.05 -3.42 1.49
N PRO A 81 -4.86 -2.25 0.85
CA PRO A 81 -5.08 -0.98 1.50
C PRO A 81 -6.58 -0.70 1.70
N PRO A 82 -6.96 0.17 2.64
CA PRO A 82 -8.34 0.63 2.74
C PRO A 82 -8.72 1.37 1.46
N PHE A 83 -9.90 1.09 0.92
CA PHE A 83 -10.33 1.73 -0.32
C PHE A 83 -10.76 3.17 -0.10
N LYS A 84 -11.40 3.44 1.04
CA LYS A 84 -11.93 4.74 1.41
C LYS A 84 -11.64 5.02 2.87
N LEU A 85 -11.07 6.18 3.14
CA LEU A 85 -10.84 6.68 4.47
C LEU A 85 -10.88 8.20 4.41
N ASP A 86 -11.45 8.84 5.41
CA ASP A 86 -11.34 10.28 5.59
C ASP A 86 -9.99 10.61 6.21
N PHE A 87 -9.21 11.48 5.58
CA PHE A 87 -7.87 11.87 6.03
C PHE A 87 -7.55 13.35 5.77
N PRO A 88 -8.50 14.28 6.04
CA PRO A 88 -8.29 15.70 5.74
C PRO A 88 -7.16 16.29 6.57
N GLU A 89 -6.89 15.75 7.76
CA GLU A 89 -5.91 16.25 8.72
C GLU A 89 -4.47 16.16 8.21
N TYR A 90 -4.14 15.12 7.44
CA TYR A 90 -2.79 14.95 6.89
C TYR A 90 -2.71 14.96 5.36
N ARG A 91 -3.84 15.25 4.69
CA ARG A 91 -3.89 15.31 3.23
C ARG A 91 -2.89 16.32 2.65
N ASP A 92 -2.82 17.50 3.24
CA ASP A 92 -1.98 18.58 2.73
C ASP A 92 -0.49 18.27 2.96
N THR A 93 -0.17 17.55 4.03
CA THR A 93 1.18 16.99 4.27
C THR A 93 1.56 15.98 3.17
N LEU A 94 0.65 15.06 2.80
CA LEU A 94 0.88 14.13 1.70
C LEU A 94 1.06 14.86 0.37
N ALA A 95 0.26 15.89 0.12
CA ALA A 95 0.31 16.66 -1.12
C ALA A 95 1.62 17.46 -1.30
N ALA A 96 2.34 17.72 -0.23
CA ALA A 96 3.65 18.37 -0.27
C ALA A 96 4.76 17.42 -0.76
N ASP A 97 4.60 16.11 -0.60
CA ASP A 97 5.54 15.10 -1.11
C ASP A 97 5.21 14.74 -2.56
N THR A 98 5.55 15.63 -3.47
CA THR A 98 5.25 15.48 -4.90
C THR A 98 6.09 14.41 -5.60
N ILE A 99 7.18 13.95 -4.98
CA ILE A 99 8.02 12.87 -5.51
C ILE A 99 7.30 11.54 -5.28
N ARG A 100 6.84 11.29 -4.07
CA ARG A 100 6.14 10.06 -3.72
C ARG A 100 4.72 10.03 -4.26
N PHE A 101 4.01 11.17 -4.23
CA PHE A 101 2.64 11.30 -4.70
C PHE A 101 2.55 12.09 -6.02
N TRP A 102 3.33 11.66 -6.99
CA TRP A 102 3.50 12.30 -8.31
C TRP A 102 2.21 12.43 -9.13
N ALA A 103 1.22 11.56 -8.92
CA ALA A 103 -0.10 11.69 -9.55
C ALA A 103 -1.05 12.61 -8.76
N GLY A 104 -0.59 13.10 -7.61
CA GLY A 104 -1.36 13.91 -6.67
C GLY A 104 -2.03 13.08 -5.57
N VAL A 105 -2.70 13.77 -4.68
CA VAL A 105 -3.45 13.21 -3.55
C VAL A 105 -4.94 13.47 -3.76
N PRO A 106 -5.84 12.52 -3.44
CA PRO A 106 -7.28 12.70 -3.61
C PRO A 106 -7.80 13.97 -2.92
N ASN A 107 -8.71 14.67 -3.59
CA ASN A 107 -9.28 15.90 -3.06
C ASN A 107 -10.20 15.64 -1.86
N LYS A 108 -10.26 16.63 -0.96
CA LYS A 108 -11.25 16.65 0.13
C LYS A 108 -12.65 16.56 -0.47
N VAL A 109 -13.44 15.63 0.03
CA VAL A 109 -14.85 15.52 -0.41
C VAL A 109 -15.62 16.69 0.20
N LYS A 110 -16.30 17.48 -0.63
CA LYS A 110 -17.26 18.47 -0.12
C LYS A 110 -18.36 17.71 0.63
N LYS A 111 -18.60 18.06 1.90
CA LYS A 111 -19.66 17.49 2.74
C LYS A 111 -21.04 17.89 2.18
N ILE A 112 -21.47 17.27 1.09
CA ILE A 112 -22.82 17.47 0.52
C ILE A 112 -23.77 16.36 0.99
N ASN A 113 -23.20 15.23 1.49
CA ASN A 113 -23.99 14.12 2.00
C ASN A 113 -23.16 13.31 3.00
N PRO A 114 -23.58 13.15 4.28
CA PRO A 114 -22.85 12.39 5.29
C PRO A 114 -22.69 10.90 4.94
N GLU A 115 -23.47 10.37 4.01
CA GLU A 115 -23.41 8.97 3.58
C GLU A 115 -22.47 8.73 2.38
N LYS A 116 -21.77 9.75 1.85
CA LYS A 116 -20.96 9.63 0.61
C LYS A 116 -19.52 10.09 0.76
N PRO A 117 -18.72 9.70 -0.23
CA PRO A 117 -17.62 8.77 -0.06
C PRO A 117 -16.38 9.47 0.46
N GLN A 118 -15.82 8.82 1.41
CA GLN A 118 -14.46 9.01 1.88
C GLN A 118 -13.47 9.09 0.72
N MET A 119 -12.39 9.82 0.91
CA MET A 119 -11.32 9.96 -0.07
C MET A 119 -10.71 8.59 -0.42
N GLY A 120 -10.34 8.42 -1.67
CA GLY A 120 -9.76 7.16 -2.16
C GLY A 120 -8.31 7.00 -1.72
N ILE A 121 -8.07 6.76 -0.44
CA ILE A 121 -6.72 6.68 0.17
C ILE A 121 -5.86 5.57 -0.45
N TYR A 122 -6.46 4.53 -1.02
CA TYR A 122 -5.74 3.48 -1.72
C TYR A 122 -4.84 4.02 -2.85
N LEU A 123 -5.18 5.17 -3.43
CA LEU A 123 -4.38 5.84 -4.47
C LEU A 123 -3.04 6.35 -3.92
N CYS A 124 -3.00 6.77 -2.65
CA CYS A 124 -1.76 7.12 -1.98
C CYS A 124 -0.92 5.87 -1.68
N PHE A 125 -1.56 4.79 -1.20
CA PHE A 125 -0.88 3.52 -0.98
C PHE A 125 -0.30 2.94 -2.27
N LEU A 126 -1.04 3.01 -3.39
CA LEU A 126 -0.58 2.50 -4.67
C LEU A 126 0.67 3.25 -5.16
N GLN A 127 0.68 4.58 -5.06
CA GLN A 127 1.86 5.39 -5.39
C GLN A 127 3.04 5.06 -4.46
N HIS A 128 2.80 4.90 -3.17
CA HIS A 128 3.83 4.52 -2.21
C HIS A 128 4.41 3.13 -2.51
N VAL A 129 3.58 2.15 -2.87
CA VAL A 129 4.01 0.81 -3.32
C VAL A 129 4.92 0.91 -4.54
N ILE A 130 4.50 1.65 -5.59
CA ILE A 130 5.31 1.82 -6.80
C ILE A 130 6.67 2.46 -6.46
N ASN A 131 6.69 3.48 -5.59
CA ASN A 131 7.93 4.12 -5.16
C ASN A 131 8.80 3.25 -4.23
N SER A 132 8.28 2.18 -3.67
CA SER A 132 9.02 1.26 -2.79
C SER A 132 9.43 -0.04 -3.49
N LEU A 133 9.13 -0.21 -4.78
CA LEU A 133 9.60 -1.36 -5.54
C LEU A 133 11.01 -1.14 -6.09
N LYS A 134 11.81 -2.20 -6.11
CA LYS A 134 13.01 -2.29 -6.96
C LYS A 134 12.60 -2.33 -8.44
N ASP A 135 13.52 -2.02 -9.35
CA ASP A 135 13.25 -2.02 -10.79
C ASP A 135 12.80 -3.41 -11.31
N THR A 136 13.30 -4.47 -10.70
CA THR A 136 12.90 -5.87 -10.98
C THR A 136 11.85 -6.39 -10.02
N GLY A 137 11.40 -5.57 -9.07
CA GLY A 137 10.46 -5.94 -8.03
C GLY A 137 9.05 -6.18 -8.57
N LYS A 138 8.27 -6.96 -7.84
CA LYS A 138 6.87 -7.25 -8.18
C LYS A 138 5.94 -6.91 -7.02
N SER A 139 4.75 -6.42 -7.35
CA SER A 139 3.73 -6.16 -6.33
C SER A 139 2.37 -6.73 -6.71
N ALA A 140 1.60 -7.11 -5.69
CA ALA A 140 0.19 -7.40 -5.80
C ALA A 140 -0.59 -6.47 -4.86
N VAL A 141 -1.47 -5.66 -5.42
CA VAL A 141 -2.25 -4.67 -4.67
C VAL A 141 -3.73 -4.85 -4.96
N VAL A 142 -4.52 -4.97 -3.91
CA VAL A 142 -5.98 -5.01 -4.04
C VAL A 142 -6.49 -3.59 -4.25
N VAL A 143 -7.25 -3.39 -5.33
CA VAL A 143 -7.83 -2.08 -5.68
C VAL A 143 -9.31 -2.22 -6.00
N PRO A 144 -10.13 -1.17 -5.82
CA PRO A 144 -11.53 -1.19 -6.26
C PRO A 144 -11.65 -1.40 -7.77
N THR A 145 -12.66 -2.13 -8.21
CA THR A 145 -12.93 -2.39 -9.64
C THR A 145 -13.02 -1.10 -10.47
N GLY A 146 -13.56 -0.03 -9.89
CA GLY A 146 -13.64 1.30 -10.51
C GLY A 146 -12.30 1.97 -10.81
N PHE A 147 -11.18 1.46 -10.26
CA PHE A 147 -9.85 1.99 -10.56
C PHE A 147 -9.48 1.80 -12.03
N ILE A 148 -9.66 0.60 -12.57
CA ILE A 148 -9.28 0.25 -13.96
C ILE A 148 -10.11 1.02 -14.99
N THR A 149 -11.35 1.38 -14.62
CA THR A 149 -12.27 2.14 -15.50
C THR A 149 -12.24 3.64 -15.25
N SER A 150 -11.24 4.13 -14.50
CA SER A 150 -11.15 5.54 -14.13
C SER A 150 -10.99 6.45 -15.34
N LYS A 151 -11.84 7.48 -15.41
CA LYS A 151 -11.78 8.52 -16.44
C LYS A 151 -11.28 9.82 -15.83
N LYS A 152 -10.47 10.57 -16.57
CA LYS A 152 -9.88 11.85 -16.11
C LYS A 152 -10.93 12.81 -15.51
N ARG A 153 -12.09 12.92 -16.12
CA ARG A 153 -13.19 13.80 -15.65
C ARG A 153 -13.75 13.40 -14.28
N ASN A 154 -13.64 12.13 -13.91
CA ASN A 154 -14.24 11.60 -12.68
C ASN A 154 -13.23 11.53 -11.52
N ASN A 155 -11.99 11.13 -11.81
CA ASN A 155 -10.92 10.99 -10.82
C ASN A 155 -9.57 11.16 -11.51
N VAL A 156 -9.04 12.38 -11.45
CA VAL A 156 -7.76 12.73 -12.10
C VAL A 156 -6.59 11.93 -11.53
N VAL A 157 -6.55 11.74 -10.19
CA VAL A 157 -5.45 11.02 -9.54
C VAL A 157 -5.43 9.55 -9.98
N ALA A 158 -6.57 8.87 -9.93
CA ALA A 158 -6.67 7.48 -10.38
C ALA A 158 -6.33 7.35 -11.87
N TYR A 159 -6.78 8.28 -12.70
CA TYR A 159 -6.49 8.30 -14.13
C TYR A 159 -4.99 8.47 -14.39
N ASN A 160 -4.32 9.42 -13.73
CA ASN A 160 -2.89 9.66 -13.91
C ASN A 160 -2.06 8.44 -13.48
N ILE A 161 -2.43 7.78 -12.37
CA ILE A 161 -1.75 6.55 -11.95
C ILE A 161 -1.95 5.46 -13.00
N LEU A 162 -3.20 5.22 -13.43
CA LEU A 162 -3.51 4.19 -14.41
C LEU A 162 -2.75 4.43 -15.72
N GLN A 163 -2.75 5.68 -16.21
CA GLN A 163 -2.02 6.04 -17.43
C GLN A 163 -0.53 5.70 -17.29
N LYS A 164 0.13 6.16 -16.21
CA LYS A 164 1.55 5.91 -16.01
C LYS A 164 1.88 4.42 -15.95
N ILE A 165 1.14 3.63 -15.17
CA ILE A 165 1.44 2.19 -15.02
C ILE A 165 1.19 1.38 -16.30
N VAL A 166 0.35 1.89 -17.20
CA VAL A 166 0.13 1.30 -18.55
C VAL A 166 1.22 1.77 -19.51
N ASP A 167 1.48 3.06 -19.60
CA ASP A 167 2.46 3.66 -20.53
C ASP A 167 3.89 3.18 -20.25
N GLU A 168 4.24 3.00 -18.98
CA GLU A 168 5.55 2.50 -18.54
C GLU A 168 5.61 0.95 -18.41
N HIS A 169 4.57 0.24 -18.87
CA HIS A 169 4.49 -1.22 -18.83
C HIS A 169 4.69 -1.84 -17.44
N ILE A 170 4.28 -1.14 -16.38
CA ILE A 170 4.40 -1.60 -14.98
C ILE A 170 3.36 -2.70 -14.67
N VAL A 171 2.18 -2.65 -15.32
CA VAL A 171 1.11 -3.63 -15.10
C VAL A 171 1.44 -4.95 -15.79
N CYS A 172 1.61 -6.01 -15.00
CA CYS A 172 1.80 -7.37 -15.52
C CYS A 172 0.48 -8.12 -15.75
N GLY A 173 -0.56 -7.76 -15.02
CA GLY A 173 -1.88 -8.40 -15.11
C GLY A 173 -2.89 -7.85 -14.13
N CYS A 174 -4.15 -8.23 -14.34
CA CYS A 174 -5.26 -7.89 -13.47
C CYS A 174 -6.13 -9.13 -13.23
N ILE A 175 -6.45 -9.40 -11.98
CA ILE A 175 -7.29 -10.53 -11.57
C ILE A 175 -8.58 -9.96 -10.97
N SER A 176 -9.71 -10.31 -11.56
CA SER A 176 -11.03 -9.99 -11.00
C SER A 176 -11.33 -10.96 -9.87
N MET A 177 -11.65 -10.41 -8.68
CA MET A 177 -12.02 -11.21 -7.53
C MET A 177 -13.54 -11.36 -7.42
N PRO A 178 -14.04 -12.51 -6.93
CA PRO A 178 -15.47 -12.69 -6.69
C PRO A 178 -16.03 -11.66 -5.70
N THR A 179 -17.33 -11.35 -5.82
CA THR A 179 -17.99 -10.29 -5.03
C THR A 179 -18.06 -10.55 -3.53
N ASN A 180 -17.87 -11.80 -3.09
CA ASN A 180 -18.03 -12.23 -1.68
C ASN A 180 -16.67 -12.53 -0.99
N VAL A 181 -15.57 -11.97 -1.47
CA VAL A 181 -14.25 -12.18 -0.87
C VAL A 181 -13.91 -11.11 0.19
N PHE A 182 -14.67 -10.01 0.25
CA PHE A 182 -14.49 -8.89 1.18
C PHE A 182 -15.79 -8.52 1.89
#